data_7398a5e99da6824585d84a0f3e6bf688
#
_entry.id   7398a5e99da6824585d84a0f3e6bf688
#
_cell.length_a   1.000
_cell.length_b   1.000
_cell.length_c   1.000
_cell.angle_alpha   90.00
_cell.angle_beta   90.00
_cell.angle_gamma   90.00
#
_symmetry.space_group_name_H-M   'P 1'
#
loop_
_entity.id
_entity.type
_entity.pdbx_description
1 polymer ?
#
loop_
_entity_poly.entity_id
_entity_poly.type
_entity_poly.pdbx_seq_one_letter_code
_entity_poly.pdbx_strand_id
1 'polypeptide(L)'
;MKHIHFEEIDSTNTYLKKEYQNLDNLTFVTADYQSSGHGRYDRKWSANKGDNVLLSYLIKDKNIIEHFSYMSMFTAVVIIKYLEDKGLTNVSIKWPNDVYVNGKKIAGILLEGNIPNYVVIGVGLKAVDCIYDMICRC
;
A
#
# COMPACT_ATOMS: atom_id res chain seq x y z
N MET A 1 -6.37 -13.06 11.10
CA MET A 1 -5.58 -12.28 10.12
C MET A 1 -4.19 -12.90 10.03
N LYS A 2 -3.78 -13.32 8.83
CA LYS A 2 -2.49 -13.97 8.60
C LYS A 2 -1.48 -12.97 8.03
N HIS A 3 -0.28 -12.92 8.59
CA HIS A 3 0.84 -12.11 8.08
C HIS A 3 1.93 -13.00 7.48
N ILE A 4 2.36 -12.68 6.27
CA ILE A 4 3.48 -13.31 5.59
C ILE A 4 4.51 -12.23 5.29
N HIS A 5 5.77 -12.46 5.66
CA HIS A 5 6.86 -11.52 5.43
C HIS A 5 7.93 -12.11 4.52
N PHE A 6 8.42 -11.31 3.58
CA PHE A 6 9.55 -11.64 2.72
C PHE A 6 10.67 -10.61 2.88
N GLU A 7 11.91 -11.07 2.93
CA GLU A 7 13.05 -10.16 2.83
C GLU A 7 13.11 -9.54 1.42
N GLU A 8 12.89 -10.37 0.39
CA GLU A 8 12.84 -9.95 -1.01
C GLU A 8 11.78 -10.76 -1.76
N ILE A 9 11.03 -10.10 -2.62
CA ILE A 9 10.04 -10.68 -3.51
C ILE A 9 9.92 -9.82 -4.77
N ASP A 10 9.38 -10.36 -5.85
CA ASP A 10 9.08 -9.58 -7.04
C ASP A 10 8.07 -8.46 -6.73
N SER A 11 6.91 -8.82 -6.21
CA SER A 11 5.86 -7.88 -5.81
C SER A 11 4.91 -8.55 -4.81
N THR A 12 4.59 -7.87 -3.72
CA THR A 12 3.62 -8.34 -2.73
C THR A 12 2.22 -8.47 -3.32
N ASN A 13 1.82 -7.55 -4.21
CA ASN A 13 0.57 -7.65 -4.96
C ASN A 13 0.54 -8.88 -5.87
N THR A 14 1.60 -9.10 -6.63
CA THR A 14 1.70 -10.25 -7.55
C THR A 14 1.63 -11.57 -6.81
N TYR A 15 2.29 -11.67 -5.67
CA TYR A 15 2.22 -12.84 -4.80
C TYR A 15 0.77 -13.16 -4.40
N LEU A 16 0.05 -12.18 -3.85
CA LEU A 16 -1.33 -12.38 -3.43
C LEU A 16 -2.27 -12.71 -4.59
N LYS A 17 -2.05 -12.11 -5.76
CA LYS A 17 -2.82 -12.45 -6.97
C LYS A 17 -2.63 -13.89 -7.42
N LYS A 18 -1.44 -14.44 -7.27
CA LYS A 18 -1.15 -15.84 -7.62
C LYS A 18 -1.71 -16.82 -6.59
N GLU A 19 -1.59 -16.47 -5.32
CA GLU A 19 -1.88 -17.38 -4.21
C GLU A 19 -3.26 -17.21 -3.58
N TYR A 20 -4.12 -16.32 -4.10
CA TYR A 20 -5.37 -15.95 -3.45
C TYR A 20 -6.29 -17.14 -3.14
N GLN A 21 -6.26 -18.20 -3.97
CA GLN A 21 -7.09 -19.37 -3.74
C GLN A 21 -6.66 -20.17 -2.51
N ASN A 22 -5.36 -20.15 -2.20
CA ASN A 22 -4.75 -20.90 -1.10
C ASN A 22 -4.66 -20.07 0.20
N LEU A 23 -5.06 -18.81 0.16
CA LEU A 23 -4.94 -17.88 1.27
C LEU A 23 -6.29 -17.45 1.80
N ASP A 24 -6.36 -17.25 3.11
CA ASP A 24 -7.57 -16.77 3.77
C ASP A 24 -7.84 -15.29 3.47
N ASN A 25 -9.10 -14.89 3.60
CA ASN A 25 -9.49 -13.48 3.59
C ASN A 25 -8.71 -12.70 4.65
N LEU A 26 -8.33 -11.46 4.34
CA LEU A 26 -7.51 -10.60 5.19
C LEU A 26 -6.08 -11.11 5.44
N THR A 27 -5.55 -11.99 4.61
CA THR A 27 -4.12 -12.25 4.59
C THR A 27 -3.39 -11.00 4.09
N PHE A 28 -2.33 -10.61 4.79
CA PHE A 28 -1.48 -9.51 4.34
C PHE A 28 -0.02 -9.95 4.21
N VAL A 29 0.65 -9.34 3.25
CA VAL A 29 2.03 -9.62 2.89
C VAL A 29 2.84 -8.35 3.00
N THR A 30 4.00 -8.45 3.62
CA THR A 30 4.99 -7.37 3.66
C THR A 30 6.31 -7.83 3.06
N ALA A 31 7.10 -6.89 2.58
CA ALA A 31 8.45 -7.15 2.07
C ALA A 31 9.41 -6.02 2.46
N ASP A 32 10.68 -6.37 2.67
CA ASP A 32 11.75 -5.39 2.84
C ASP A 32 12.16 -4.78 1.50
N TYR A 33 12.04 -5.56 0.43
CA TYR A 33 12.40 -5.14 -0.92
C TYR A 33 11.54 -5.85 -1.97
N GLN A 34 11.16 -5.09 -3.02
CA GLN A 34 10.50 -5.61 -4.22
C GLN A 34 11.38 -5.38 -5.45
N SER A 35 11.73 -6.46 -6.16
CA SER A 35 12.50 -6.38 -7.39
C SER A 35 11.69 -5.90 -8.60
N SER A 36 10.37 -6.04 -8.55
CA SER A 36 9.43 -5.67 -9.61
C SER A 36 8.20 -4.95 -9.08
N GLY A 37 8.40 -4.05 -8.11
CA GLY A 37 7.34 -3.20 -7.57
C GLY A 37 6.75 -2.32 -8.68
N HIS A 38 5.41 -2.23 -8.71
CA HIS A 38 4.70 -1.45 -9.73
C HIS A 38 3.53 -0.67 -9.15
N GLY A 39 3.17 0.38 -9.83
CA GLY A 39 1.99 1.19 -9.59
C GLY A 39 0.99 1.09 -10.74
N ARG A 40 0.07 2.05 -10.83
CA ARG A 40 -0.91 2.15 -11.93
C ARG A 40 -0.20 2.37 -13.26
N TYR A 41 -0.77 1.81 -14.34
CA TYR A 41 -0.24 1.93 -15.72
C TYR A 41 1.21 1.43 -15.85
N ASP A 42 1.53 0.33 -15.16
CA ASP A 42 2.87 -0.29 -15.15
C ASP A 42 4.03 0.65 -14.77
N ARG A 43 3.73 1.73 -14.06
CA ARG A 43 4.76 2.58 -13.48
C ARG A 43 5.53 1.81 -12.42
N LYS A 44 6.85 1.91 -12.44
CA LYS A 44 7.69 1.26 -11.44
C LYS A 44 7.55 1.94 -10.09
N TRP A 45 7.43 1.11 -9.04
CA TRP A 45 7.64 1.54 -7.67
C TRP A 45 9.03 1.11 -7.24
N SER A 46 9.95 2.07 -7.11
CA SER A 46 11.33 1.81 -6.73
C SER A 46 11.59 2.30 -5.32
N ALA A 47 12.28 1.47 -4.55
CA ALA A 47 12.67 1.77 -3.18
C ALA A 47 13.96 1.03 -2.87
N ASN A 48 14.81 1.62 -2.02
CA ASN A 48 15.93 0.91 -1.45
C ASN A 48 15.45 -0.09 -0.41
N LYS A 49 16.22 -1.16 -0.21
CA LYS A 49 15.90 -2.18 0.78
C LYS A 49 15.76 -1.56 2.18
N GLY A 50 14.62 -1.80 2.83
CA GLY A 50 14.34 -1.34 4.18
C GLY A 50 13.87 0.11 4.33
N ASP A 51 13.83 0.90 3.25
CA ASP A 51 13.46 2.33 3.32
C ASP A 51 11.95 2.56 3.26
N ASN A 52 11.18 1.57 2.83
CA ASN A 52 9.74 1.70 2.63
C ASN A 52 8.96 0.62 3.38
N VAL A 53 7.72 0.97 3.72
CA VAL A 53 6.71 -0.03 4.04
C VAL A 53 6.11 -0.51 2.71
N LEU A 54 6.29 -1.78 2.42
CA LEU A 54 5.73 -2.46 1.26
C LEU A 54 4.73 -3.50 1.76
N LEU A 55 3.47 -3.28 1.51
CA LEU A 55 2.37 -4.02 2.11
C LEU A 55 1.27 -4.28 1.09
N SER A 56 0.73 -5.47 1.10
CA SER A 56 -0.48 -5.80 0.34
C SER A 56 -1.47 -6.60 1.18
N TYR A 57 -2.76 -6.35 0.98
CA TYR A 57 -3.87 -7.07 1.62
C TYR A 57 -4.67 -7.83 0.58
N LEU A 58 -5.12 -9.02 0.96
CA LEU A 58 -6.07 -9.83 0.20
C LEU A 58 -7.47 -9.69 0.79
N ILE A 59 -8.41 -9.24 -0.03
CA ILE A 59 -9.84 -9.17 0.31
C ILE A 59 -10.59 -10.20 -0.55
N LYS A 60 -11.32 -11.10 0.10
CA LYS A 60 -12.17 -12.12 -0.53
C LYS A 60 -13.64 -11.99 -0.13
N ASP A 61 -13.94 -11.16 0.86
CA ASP A 61 -15.30 -10.89 1.31
C ASP A 61 -16.08 -10.11 0.25
N LYS A 62 -17.13 -10.73 -0.29
CA LYS A 62 -17.95 -10.15 -1.36
C LYS A 62 -18.65 -8.87 -0.95
N ASN A 63 -19.08 -8.76 0.33
CA ASN A 63 -19.72 -7.56 0.84
C ASN A 63 -18.77 -6.36 0.87
N ILE A 64 -17.48 -6.61 1.05
CA ILE A 64 -16.44 -5.58 0.99
C ILE A 64 -16.10 -5.26 -0.48
N ILE A 65 -15.96 -6.29 -1.31
CA ILE A 65 -15.58 -6.15 -2.72
C ILE A 65 -16.60 -5.33 -3.50
N GLU A 66 -17.89 -5.38 -3.17
CA GLU A 66 -18.92 -4.56 -3.84
C GLU A 66 -18.65 -3.05 -3.69
N HIS A 67 -17.89 -2.64 -2.68
CA HIS A 67 -17.47 -1.26 -2.45
C HIS A 67 -16.09 -0.93 -3.03
N PHE A 68 -15.64 -1.70 -4.01
CA PHE A 68 -14.31 -1.59 -4.63
C PHE A 68 -13.93 -0.14 -5.01
N SER A 69 -14.85 0.63 -5.56
CA SER A 69 -14.58 2.01 -6.00
C SER A 69 -14.14 2.96 -4.87
N TYR A 70 -14.46 2.63 -3.62
CA TYR A 70 -14.09 3.44 -2.45
C TYR A 70 -12.84 2.95 -1.71
N MET A 71 -12.34 1.75 -2.04
CA MET A 71 -11.25 1.12 -1.27
C MET A 71 -9.95 1.93 -1.29
N SER A 72 -9.61 2.51 -2.44
CA SER A 72 -8.40 3.33 -2.56
C SER A 72 -8.48 4.58 -1.69
N MET A 73 -9.62 5.27 -1.74
CA MET A 73 -9.85 6.47 -0.94
C MET A 73 -9.87 6.13 0.56
N PHE A 74 -10.56 5.08 0.93
CA PHE A 74 -10.61 4.62 2.32
C PHE A 74 -9.20 4.29 2.85
N THR A 75 -8.39 3.57 2.06
CA THR A 75 -7.00 3.27 2.41
C THR A 75 -6.17 4.54 2.57
N ALA A 76 -6.33 5.51 1.67
CA ALA A 76 -5.65 6.80 1.77
C ALA A 76 -6.00 7.55 3.05
N VAL A 77 -7.28 7.57 3.43
CA VAL A 77 -7.74 8.21 4.69
C VAL A 77 -7.11 7.54 5.91
N VAL A 78 -7.03 6.21 5.93
CA VAL A 78 -6.38 5.48 7.03
C VAL A 78 -4.90 5.84 7.13
N ILE A 79 -4.19 5.92 6.00
CA ILE A 79 -2.77 6.31 5.96
C ILE A 79 -2.61 7.75 6.48
N ILE A 80 -3.44 8.68 6.03
CA ILE A 80 -3.40 10.08 6.47
C ILE A 80 -3.58 10.17 7.98
N LYS A 81 -4.61 9.52 8.49
CA LYS A 81 -4.88 9.52 9.94
C LYS A 81 -3.70 8.98 10.74
N TYR A 82 -3.10 7.90 10.28
CA TYR A 82 -1.88 7.36 10.90
C TYR A 82 -0.74 8.38 10.90
N LEU A 83 -0.50 9.06 9.78
CA LEU A 83 0.58 10.05 9.67
C LEU A 83 0.32 11.28 10.56
N GLU A 84 -0.92 11.75 10.62
CA GLU A 84 -1.32 12.85 11.51
C GLU A 84 -1.15 12.48 12.99
N ASP A 85 -1.51 11.25 13.36
CA ASP A 85 -1.31 10.74 14.74
C ASP A 85 0.19 10.64 15.10
N LYS A 86 1.08 10.54 14.10
CA LYS A 86 2.54 10.61 14.28
C LYS A 86 3.10 12.03 14.26
N GLY A 87 2.24 13.04 14.18
CA GLY A 87 2.62 14.44 14.25
C GLY A 87 2.92 15.11 12.91
N LEU A 88 2.67 14.44 11.77
CA LEU A 88 2.84 15.09 10.49
C LEU A 88 1.69 16.04 10.18
N THR A 89 2.04 17.20 9.64
CA THR A 89 1.09 18.21 9.17
C THR A 89 1.13 18.34 7.65
N ASN A 90 0.16 19.03 7.06
CA ASN A 90 0.07 19.20 5.60
C ASN A 90 0.01 17.88 4.83
N VAL A 91 -0.71 16.90 5.39
CA VAL A 91 -1.00 15.62 4.74
C VAL A 91 -2.24 15.79 3.87
N SER A 92 -2.16 15.35 2.63
CA SER A 92 -3.27 15.48 1.67
C SER A 92 -3.39 14.25 0.78
N ILE A 93 -4.59 14.08 0.22
CA ILE A 93 -4.85 13.06 -0.80
C ILE A 93 -4.72 13.71 -2.16
N LYS A 94 -3.92 13.10 -3.05
CA LYS A 94 -4.02 13.32 -4.47
C LYS A 94 -4.83 12.18 -5.08
N TRP A 95 -6.09 12.49 -5.34
CA TRP A 95 -7.03 11.54 -5.91
C TRP A 95 -6.49 10.89 -7.20
N PRO A 96 -6.69 9.60 -7.47
CA PRO A 96 -7.52 8.68 -6.68
C PRO A 96 -6.74 7.82 -5.67
N ASN A 97 -5.41 7.82 -5.64
CA ASN A 97 -4.64 6.76 -5.02
C ASN A 97 -3.31 7.16 -4.38
N ASP A 98 -3.06 8.44 -4.20
CA ASP A 98 -1.78 8.93 -3.68
C ASP A 98 -1.96 9.75 -2.41
N VAL A 99 -0.99 9.63 -1.50
CA VAL A 99 -0.88 10.48 -0.30
C VAL A 99 0.36 11.36 -0.42
N TYR A 100 0.16 12.64 -0.15
CA TYR A 100 1.19 13.67 -0.21
C TYR A 100 1.40 14.31 1.14
N VAL A 101 2.64 14.68 1.44
CA VAL A 101 3.00 15.50 2.59
C VAL A 101 3.88 16.64 2.09
N ASN A 102 3.51 17.89 2.41
CA ASN A 102 4.20 19.10 1.94
C ASN A 102 4.43 19.12 0.41
N GLY A 103 3.44 18.69 -0.35
CA GLY A 103 3.50 18.65 -1.80
C GLY A 103 4.35 17.52 -2.41
N LYS A 104 4.86 16.60 -1.60
CA LYS A 104 5.63 15.44 -2.06
C LYS A 104 4.86 14.15 -1.84
N LYS A 105 4.88 13.26 -2.83
CA LYS A 105 4.27 11.94 -2.73
C LYS A 105 4.99 11.09 -1.70
N ILE A 106 4.26 10.64 -0.68
CA ILE A 106 4.77 9.77 0.39
C ILE A 106 4.24 8.35 0.28
N ALA A 107 3.04 8.16 -0.25
CA ALA A 107 2.45 6.85 -0.40
C ALA A 107 1.71 6.71 -1.73
N GLY A 108 1.71 5.50 -2.26
CA GLY A 108 0.89 5.08 -3.39
C GLY A 108 0.07 3.86 -3.02
N ILE A 109 -1.15 3.80 -3.55
CA ILE A 109 -2.11 2.72 -3.33
C ILE A 109 -2.44 2.11 -4.69
N LEU A 110 -2.36 0.79 -4.78
CA LEU A 110 -2.67 0.05 -6.00
C LEU A 110 -3.70 -1.03 -5.71
N LEU A 111 -4.85 -0.92 -6.37
CA LEU A 111 -5.89 -1.94 -6.35
C LEU A 111 -5.77 -2.82 -7.58
N GLU A 112 -5.68 -4.12 -7.37
CA GLU A 112 -5.70 -5.13 -8.42
C GLU A 112 -6.60 -6.28 -8.00
N GLY A 113 -7.15 -7.01 -8.96
CA GLY A 113 -7.94 -8.18 -8.61
C GLY A 113 -8.80 -8.70 -9.74
N ASN A 114 -9.64 -9.64 -9.40
CA ASN A 114 -10.64 -10.24 -10.29
C ASN A 114 -11.99 -10.26 -9.57
N ILE A 115 -12.77 -9.22 -9.78
CA ILE A 115 -14.07 -9.03 -9.13
C ILE A 115 -15.09 -10.00 -9.76
N PRO A 116 -15.92 -10.69 -8.95
CA PRO A 116 -16.12 -10.54 -7.49
C PRO A 116 -15.27 -11.49 -6.64
N ASN A 117 -14.27 -12.15 -7.20
CA ASN A 117 -13.55 -13.23 -6.52
C ASN A 117 -12.58 -12.72 -5.45
N TYR A 118 -11.80 -11.71 -5.78
CA TYR A 118 -10.83 -11.12 -4.86
C TYR A 118 -10.38 -9.73 -5.30
N VAL A 119 -9.88 -8.96 -4.34
CA VAL A 119 -9.15 -7.71 -4.54
C VAL A 119 -7.88 -7.75 -3.71
N VAL A 120 -6.79 -7.24 -4.27
CA VAL A 120 -5.53 -6.98 -3.57
C VAL A 120 -5.33 -5.49 -3.47
N ILE A 121 -5.08 -5.00 -2.26
CA ILE A 121 -4.78 -3.60 -1.98
C ILE A 121 -3.29 -3.50 -1.65
N GLY A 122 -2.51 -2.92 -2.55
CA GLY A 122 -1.09 -2.65 -2.35
C GLY A 122 -0.86 -1.24 -1.83
N VAL A 123 0.04 -1.12 -0.86
CA VAL A 123 0.48 0.15 -0.29
C VAL A 123 2.00 0.21 -0.31
N GLY A 124 2.54 1.22 -0.95
CA GLY A 124 3.94 1.62 -0.81
C GLY A 124 4.00 2.93 -0.03
N LEU A 125 4.67 2.92 1.12
CA LEU A 125 4.84 4.11 1.96
C LEU A 125 6.32 4.38 2.19
N LYS A 126 6.80 5.56 1.82
CA LYS A 126 8.17 6.02 2.07
C LYS A 126 8.32 6.35 3.55
N ALA A 127 8.99 5.45 4.29
CA ALA A 127 8.93 5.49 5.75
C ALA A 127 10.08 6.22 6.42
N VAL A 128 11.30 6.18 5.87
CA VAL A 128 12.48 6.60 6.62
C VAL A 128 12.94 8.00 6.26
N ASP A 129 13.24 8.27 5.01
CA ASP A 129 13.86 9.55 4.63
C ASP A 129 12.87 10.73 4.63
N CYS A 130 11.63 10.49 4.19
CA CYS A 130 10.65 11.58 4.12
C CYS A 130 10.09 11.96 5.49
N ILE A 131 9.87 11.00 6.37
CA ILE A 131 9.32 11.26 7.70
C ILE A 131 10.39 11.91 8.57
N TYR A 132 11.62 11.42 8.53
CA TYR A 132 12.73 11.97 9.31
C TYR A 132 13.08 13.39 8.88
N ASP A 133 13.22 13.64 7.59
CA ASP A 133 13.48 14.97 7.03
C ASP A 133 12.35 15.97 7.29
N MET A 134 11.10 15.51 7.33
CA MET A 134 9.95 16.36 7.62
C MET A 134 9.82 16.71 9.11
N ILE A 135 10.19 15.79 10.00
CA ILE A 135 10.17 16.03 11.46
C ILE A 135 11.36 16.88 11.89
N CYS A 136 12.54 16.69 11.26
CA CYS A 136 13.76 17.38 11.66
C CYS A 136 13.98 18.74 10.99
N ARG A 137 13.23 19.06 9.94
CA ARG A 137 13.31 20.38 9.25
C ARG A 137 12.18 21.35 9.62
N CYS A 138 11.35 20.96 10.53
CA CYS A 138 10.46 21.91 11.22
C CYS A 138 11.20 22.54 12.43
#